data_1acdab69e3a760360e04753299cfdd2b
#
_entry.id   1acdab69e3a760360e04753299cfdd2b
#
_cell.length_a   1.000
_cell.length_b   1.000
_cell.length_c   1.000
_cell.angle_alpha   90.00
_cell.angle_beta   90.00
_cell.angle_gamma   90.00
#
_symmetry.space_group_name_H-M   'P 1'
#
loop_
_entity.id
_entity.type
_entity.pdbx_description
1 polymer ?
#
loop_
_entity_poly.entity_id
_entity_poly.type
_entity_poly.pdbx_seq_one_letter_code
_entity_poly.pdbx_strand_id
1 'polypeptide(L)'
;LMTNGDPSDGWDNVNYIDKVFGTGLTQKHNVTVQGGSEKTRYFASFGYLGQKGNIDNFNYSRYNVRANIDSEIARNFKFSLGLSGVLSNRHTPAFNSGGTDANSYVGEAGWLSIANQTIQMHPYLPEKYDGLYTASIKKNTTLPQSPLAAIYESGYKKTRGVSLSVNAAISYELPWVKGLVLKLSGSFDWGSSYNKNLNTPYNLMSYSSGEWKKTADPRGNGDGNNLGEGSSYWQQLVGQASVSYVNSFGKNNLDLLALLEVRDARSNNLSAYVKE
;
A
#
# COMPACT_ATOMS: atom_id res chain seq x y z
N LEU A 1 -36.42 -26.85 11.60
CA LEU A 1 -35.94 -27.36 10.30
C LEU A 1 -34.76 -26.54 9.75
N MET A 2 -34.67 -25.25 10.00
CA MET A 2 -33.57 -24.42 9.51
C MET A 2 -32.35 -24.32 10.45
N THR A 3 -32.36 -24.88 11.63
CA THR A 3 -31.31 -24.82 12.63
C THR A 3 -30.25 -25.91 12.52
N ASN A 4 -30.54 -26.99 11.80
CA ASN A 4 -29.66 -28.13 11.60
C ASN A 4 -29.72 -28.56 10.13
N GLY A 5 -29.35 -27.65 9.20
CA GLY A 5 -29.42 -27.91 7.77
C GLY A 5 -28.95 -29.31 7.39
N ASP A 6 -29.65 -29.96 6.49
CA ASP A 6 -29.22 -31.22 5.91
C ASP A 6 -28.54 -30.92 4.57
N PRO A 7 -27.24 -31.17 4.43
CA PRO A 7 -26.53 -30.92 3.17
C PRO A 7 -27.13 -31.73 1.99
N SER A 8 -27.81 -32.85 2.25
CA SER A 8 -28.45 -33.64 1.21
C SER A 8 -29.66 -32.93 0.58
N ASP A 9 -30.30 -32.05 1.33
CA ASP A 9 -31.42 -31.21 0.87
C ASP A 9 -30.94 -29.89 0.24
N GLY A 10 -29.63 -29.66 0.16
CA GLY A 10 -29.03 -28.42 -0.36
C GLY A 10 -29.03 -27.27 0.65
N TRP A 11 -29.24 -27.55 1.94
CA TRP A 11 -29.19 -26.58 3.03
C TRP A 11 -28.15 -26.96 4.04
N ASP A 12 -27.58 -25.94 4.72
CA ASP A 12 -26.48 -26.11 5.69
C ASP A 12 -26.68 -25.14 6.89
N ASN A 13 -25.75 -25.15 7.81
CA ASN A 13 -25.66 -24.18 8.89
C ASN A 13 -24.25 -23.59 8.93
N VAL A 14 -24.01 -22.61 8.09
CA VAL A 14 -22.68 -22.00 7.87
C VAL A 14 -22.52 -20.73 8.70
N ASN A 15 -21.51 -20.68 9.52
CA ASN A 15 -21.06 -19.42 10.14
C ASN A 15 -20.16 -18.66 9.14
N TYR A 16 -20.75 -17.81 8.33
CA TYR A 16 -20.00 -17.02 7.34
C TYR A 16 -19.02 -16.02 7.97
N ILE A 17 -19.27 -15.59 9.21
CA ILE A 17 -18.32 -14.71 9.94
C ILE A 17 -17.02 -15.45 10.18
N ASP A 18 -17.07 -16.67 10.69
CA ASP A 18 -15.89 -17.51 10.96
C ASP A 18 -15.19 -17.97 9.66
N LYS A 19 -15.97 -18.11 8.57
CA LYS A 19 -15.41 -18.48 7.24
C LYS A 19 -14.66 -17.34 6.58
N VAL A 20 -15.09 -16.10 6.80
CA VAL A 20 -14.50 -14.91 6.16
C VAL A 20 -13.44 -14.27 7.04
N PHE A 21 -13.68 -14.19 8.36
CA PHE A 21 -12.80 -13.54 9.30
C PHE A 21 -11.98 -14.56 10.09
N GLY A 22 -10.73 -14.70 9.70
CA GLY A 22 -9.75 -15.50 10.44
C GLY A 22 -8.89 -14.63 11.37
N THR A 23 -7.79 -15.22 11.83
CA THR A 23 -6.80 -14.53 12.64
C THR A 23 -5.76 -13.87 11.74
N GLY A 24 -5.66 -12.55 11.81
CA GLY A 24 -4.59 -11.79 11.21
C GLY A 24 -3.29 -11.92 12.00
N LEU A 25 -2.15 -11.80 11.32
CA LEU A 25 -0.82 -11.81 11.94
C LEU A 25 -0.02 -10.59 11.49
N THR A 26 0.49 -9.84 12.46
CA THR A 26 1.44 -8.75 12.18
C THR A 26 2.78 -9.06 12.81
N GLN A 27 3.84 -9.01 12.00
CA GLN A 27 5.23 -9.17 12.43
C GLN A 27 5.99 -7.89 12.12
N LYS A 28 6.78 -7.40 13.09
CA LYS A 28 7.64 -6.24 12.92
C LYS A 28 9.01 -6.52 13.50
N HIS A 29 10.03 -6.40 12.66
CA HIS A 29 11.43 -6.60 13.04
C HIS A 29 12.21 -5.34 12.67
N ASN A 30 13.00 -4.84 13.60
CA ASN A 30 13.91 -3.71 13.37
C ASN A 30 15.28 -4.03 13.91
N VAL A 31 16.30 -3.75 13.11
CA VAL A 31 17.70 -3.82 13.52
C VAL A 31 18.30 -2.44 13.29
N THR A 32 19.01 -1.93 14.29
CA THR A 32 19.65 -0.62 14.23
C THR A 32 21.06 -0.73 14.73
N VAL A 33 21.98 -0.11 13.99
CA VAL A 33 23.39 0.03 14.37
C VAL A 33 23.73 1.51 14.33
N GLN A 34 24.32 2.00 15.39
CA GLN A 34 24.77 3.40 15.48
C GLN A 34 26.09 3.48 16.24
N GLY A 35 26.89 4.44 15.89
CA GLY A 35 28.17 4.66 16.53
C GLY A 35 28.86 5.90 16.00
N GLY A 36 30.09 6.09 16.44
CA GLY A 36 30.89 7.19 15.94
C GLY A 36 32.02 7.59 16.87
N SER A 37 32.67 8.65 16.49
CA SER A 37 33.69 9.35 17.23
C SER A 37 33.30 10.82 17.41
N GLU A 38 34.20 11.66 17.96
CA GLU A 38 33.97 13.11 18.04
C GLU A 38 33.78 13.76 16.66
N LYS A 39 34.40 13.19 15.62
CA LYS A 39 34.37 13.73 14.25
C LYS A 39 33.39 13.07 13.31
N THR A 40 33.00 11.84 13.59
CA THR A 40 32.14 11.06 12.67
C THR A 40 31.06 10.33 13.44
N ARG A 41 29.84 10.44 13.00
CA ARG A 41 28.68 9.70 13.52
C ARG A 41 28.03 8.95 12.39
N TYR A 42 27.62 7.72 12.66
CA TYR A 42 26.89 6.92 11.70
C TYR A 42 25.68 6.24 12.35
N PHE A 43 24.70 6.02 11.53
CA PHE A 43 23.47 5.32 11.86
C PHE A 43 23.08 4.46 10.67
N ALA A 44 22.71 3.20 10.92
CA ALA A 44 22.09 2.32 9.92
C ALA A 44 20.93 1.57 10.55
N SER A 45 19.85 1.40 9.83
CA SER A 45 18.71 0.60 10.27
C SER A 45 18.11 -0.18 9.13
N PHE A 46 17.61 -1.36 9.48
CA PHE A 46 16.79 -2.21 8.62
C PHE A 46 15.51 -2.54 9.36
N GLY A 47 14.37 -2.41 8.68
CA GLY A 47 13.07 -2.76 9.21
C GLY A 47 12.29 -3.66 8.27
N TYR A 48 11.59 -4.61 8.83
CA TYR A 48 10.62 -5.46 8.16
C TYR A 48 9.27 -5.35 8.85
N LEU A 49 8.21 -5.21 8.08
CA LEU A 49 6.83 -5.32 8.51
C LEU A 49 6.12 -6.32 7.59
N GLY A 50 5.55 -7.36 8.16
CA GLY A 50 4.69 -8.32 7.47
C GLY A 50 3.32 -8.35 8.13
N GLN A 51 2.28 -8.26 7.33
CA GLN A 51 0.90 -8.31 7.80
C GLN A 51 0.11 -9.29 6.93
N LYS A 52 -0.46 -10.32 7.56
CA LYS A 52 -1.55 -11.11 7.01
C LYS A 52 -2.84 -10.56 7.60
N GLY A 53 -3.78 -10.17 6.75
CA GLY A 53 -5.09 -9.69 7.17
C GLY A 53 -5.91 -10.77 7.85
N ASN A 54 -6.94 -10.38 8.55
CA ASN A 54 -7.96 -11.28 9.11
C ASN A 54 -8.97 -11.79 8.05
N ILE A 55 -8.92 -11.25 6.85
CA ILE A 55 -9.59 -11.79 5.66
C ILE A 55 -8.49 -12.36 4.75
N ASP A 56 -8.68 -13.56 4.22
CA ASP A 56 -7.71 -14.20 3.35
C ASP A 56 -7.45 -13.36 2.08
N ASN A 57 -6.24 -13.54 1.52
CA ASN A 57 -5.74 -12.78 0.37
C ASN A 57 -5.50 -11.28 0.61
N PHE A 58 -5.64 -10.79 1.83
CA PHE A 58 -5.21 -9.43 2.20
C PHE A 58 -3.85 -9.48 2.89
N ASN A 59 -2.79 -9.25 2.12
CA ASN A 59 -1.43 -9.33 2.62
C ASN A 59 -0.66 -8.04 2.31
N TYR A 60 0.18 -7.63 3.24
CA TYR A 60 1.08 -6.50 3.08
C TYR A 60 2.46 -6.83 3.64
N SER A 61 3.50 -6.45 2.93
CA SER A 61 4.86 -6.47 3.46
C SER A 61 5.61 -5.19 3.10
N ARG A 62 6.47 -4.75 4.00
CA ARG A 62 7.32 -3.57 3.82
C ARG A 62 8.71 -3.81 4.38
N TYR A 63 9.70 -3.50 3.57
CA TYR A 63 11.11 -3.43 3.95
C TYR A 63 11.54 -1.98 3.91
N ASN A 64 12.26 -1.53 4.91
CA ASN A 64 12.84 -0.19 4.94
C ASN A 64 14.30 -0.27 5.37
N VAL A 65 15.12 0.48 4.67
CA VAL A 65 16.52 0.69 5.01
C VAL A 65 16.77 2.16 5.22
N ARG A 66 17.64 2.50 6.16
CA ARG A 66 18.11 3.86 6.37
C ARG A 66 19.57 3.83 6.79
N ALA A 67 20.36 4.73 6.22
CA ALA A 67 21.74 4.95 6.62
C ALA A 67 22.02 6.44 6.61
N ASN A 68 22.68 6.92 7.66
CA ASN A 68 23.15 8.30 7.76
C ASN A 68 24.59 8.31 8.21
N ILE A 69 25.36 9.24 7.68
CA ILE A 69 26.71 9.55 8.15
C ILE A 69 26.88 11.06 8.20
N ASP A 70 27.36 11.55 9.32
CA ASP A 70 27.80 12.94 9.52
C ASP A 70 29.25 12.92 9.93
N SER A 71 30.09 13.68 9.22
CA SER A 71 31.53 13.68 9.47
C SER A 71 32.14 15.09 9.34
N GLU A 72 33.00 15.44 10.27
CA GLU A 72 33.95 16.54 10.13
C GLU A 72 35.19 16.02 9.44
N ILE A 73 35.26 16.16 8.10
CA ILE A 73 36.32 15.62 7.26
C ILE A 73 37.64 16.41 7.46
N ALA A 74 37.51 17.73 7.71
CA ALA A 74 38.61 18.60 8.03
C ALA A 74 38.11 19.69 8.98
N ARG A 75 39.02 20.43 9.57
CA ARG A 75 38.68 21.57 10.44
C ARG A 75 37.68 22.50 9.72
N ASN A 76 36.54 22.78 10.33
CA ASN A 76 35.47 23.62 9.82
C ASN A 76 34.76 23.07 8.53
N PHE A 77 35.11 21.86 8.09
CA PHE A 77 34.48 21.25 6.91
C PHE A 77 33.70 20.01 7.31
N LYS A 78 32.37 20.09 7.19
CA LYS A 78 31.44 19.01 7.55
C LYS A 78 30.78 18.45 6.30
N PHE A 79 30.60 17.15 6.32
CA PHE A 79 29.88 16.36 5.32
C PHE A 79 28.75 15.57 5.97
N SER A 80 27.60 15.53 5.34
CA SER A 80 26.48 14.66 5.71
C SER A 80 25.99 13.91 4.50
N LEU A 81 25.66 12.63 4.70
CA LEU A 81 25.01 11.77 3.71
C LEU A 81 23.89 11.01 4.39
N GLY A 82 22.69 11.07 3.82
CA GLY A 82 21.54 10.29 4.22
C GLY A 82 21.03 9.45 3.07
N LEU A 83 20.74 8.19 3.34
CA LEU A 83 20.14 7.24 2.42
C LEU A 83 18.89 6.66 3.07
N SER A 84 17.81 6.57 2.35
CA SER A 84 16.64 5.80 2.78
C SER A 84 15.99 5.09 1.61
N GLY A 85 15.51 3.88 1.86
CA GLY A 85 14.81 3.09 0.86
C GLY A 85 13.63 2.34 1.48
N VAL A 86 12.55 2.24 0.74
CA VAL A 86 11.36 1.46 1.12
C VAL A 86 10.94 0.59 -0.06
N LEU A 87 10.71 -0.67 0.22
CA LEU A 87 10.05 -1.61 -0.70
C LEU A 87 8.77 -2.10 -0.02
N SER A 88 7.65 -1.95 -0.68
CA SER A 88 6.35 -2.44 -0.19
C SER A 88 5.68 -3.34 -1.22
N ASN A 89 5.02 -4.40 -0.74
CA ASN A 89 4.19 -5.27 -1.55
C ASN A 89 2.81 -5.38 -0.90
N ARG A 90 1.79 -5.24 -1.69
CA ARG A 90 0.39 -5.43 -1.29
C ARG A 90 -0.27 -6.43 -2.21
N HIS A 91 -1.02 -7.34 -1.63
CA HIS A 91 -1.85 -8.31 -2.34
C HIS A 91 -3.26 -8.25 -1.76
N THR A 92 -4.26 -8.12 -2.64
CA THR A 92 -5.69 -8.16 -2.26
C THR A 92 -6.48 -8.90 -3.33
N PRO A 93 -7.68 -9.42 -3.02
CA PRO A 93 -8.62 -9.84 -4.05
C PRO A 93 -8.91 -8.71 -5.04
N ALA A 94 -9.23 -9.05 -6.26
CA ALA A 94 -9.59 -8.07 -7.29
C ALA A 94 -11.01 -7.55 -7.14
N PHE A 95 -11.74 -7.97 -6.13
CA PHE A 95 -13.14 -7.65 -5.94
C PHE A 95 -13.41 -6.15 -6.18
N ASN A 96 -14.09 -5.88 -7.27
CA ASN A 96 -14.72 -4.60 -7.53
C ASN A 96 -16.20 -4.76 -7.18
N SER A 97 -16.67 -3.96 -6.25
CA SER A 97 -18.10 -3.75 -6.12
C SER A 97 -18.57 -3.03 -7.41
N GLY A 98 -18.75 -3.79 -8.50
CA GLY A 98 -19.21 -3.25 -9.78
C GLY A 98 -20.61 -2.66 -9.64
N GLY A 99 -20.72 -1.51 -9.04
CA GLY A 99 -21.91 -0.71 -8.90
C GLY A 99 -21.53 0.75 -9.09
N THR A 100 -22.23 1.40 -9.98
CA THR A 100 -22.30 2.86 -10.11
C THR A 100 -22.94 3.52 -8.87
N ASP A 101 -23.10 2.77 -7.78
CA ASP A 101 -23.65 3.30 -6.54
C ASP A 101 -22.65 4.27 -5.93
N ALA A 102 -23.11 5.51 -5.75
CA ALA A 102 -22.33 6.62 -5.18
C ALA A 102 -21.76 6.35 -3.76
N ASN A 103 -22.03 5.20 -3.18
CA ASN A 103 -21.46 4.67 -1.95
C ASN A 103 -20.33 3.67 -2.17
N SER A 104 -19.84 3.51 -3.40
CA SER A 104 -18.64 2.76 -3.72
C SER A 104 -17.45 3.54 -3.20
N TYR A 105 -17.08 3.33 -1.95
CA TYR A 105 -15.82 3.82 -1.37
C TYR A 105 -14.66 3.15 -2.11
N VAL A 106 -14.25 3.81 -3.18
CA VAL A 106 -13.18 3.38 -4.08
C VAL A 106 -11.87 3.52 -3.31
N GLY A 107 -11.09 2.45 -3.26
CA GLY A 107 -9.69 2.48 -2.89
C GLY A 107 -9.27 1.59 -1.72
N GLU A 108 -9.86 1.71 -0.55
CA GLU A 108 -9.56 0.83 0.61
C GLU A 108 -10.71 -0.08 1.00
N ALA A 109 -11.83 0.01 0.34
CA ALA A 109 -13.12 -0.52 0.74
C ALA A 109 -13.45 -1.94 0.23
N GLY A 110 -12.54 -2.61 -0.44
CA GLY A 110 -12.78 -4.02 -0.84
C GLY A 110 -13.11 -4.89 0.37
N TRP A 111 -12.38 -4.74 1.47
CA TRP A 111 -12.63 -5.46 2.71
C TRP A 111 -13.97 -5.06 3.37
N LEU A 112 -14.38 -3.81 3.32
CA LEU A 112 -15.66 -3.34 3.87
C LEU A 112 -16.84 -3.91 3.08
N SER A 113 -16.72 -3.99 1.76
CA SER A 113 -17.72 -4.61 0.92
C SER A 113 -17.85 -6.11 1.22
N ILE A 114 -16.73 -6.81 1.40
CA ILE A 114 -16.71 -8.22 1.81
C ILE A 114 -17.37 -8.38 3.20
N ALA A 115 -17.04 -7.51 4.16
CA ALA A 115 -17.64 -7.52 5.49
C ALA A 115 -19.18 -7.31 5.42
N ASN A 116 -19.63 -6.34 4.64
CA ASN A 116 -21.07 -6.11 4.42
C ASN A 116 -21.77 -7.30 3.80
N GLN A 117 -21.17 -7.94 2.80
CA GLN A 117 -21.70 -9.15 2.21
C GLN A 117 -21.77 -10.29 3.23
N THR A 118 -20.76 -10.44 4.06
CA THR A 118 -20.69 -11.48 5.10
C THR A 118 -21.84 -11.37 6.09
N ILE A 119 -22.16 -10.17 6.56
CA ILE A 119 -23.27 -9.91 7.49
C ILE A 119 -24.63 -10.19 6.83
N GLN A 120 -24.72 -10.08 5.51
CA GLN A 120 -25.95 -10.29 4.74
C GLN A 120 -26.13 -11.73 4.25
N MET A 121 -25.12 -12.60 4.44
CA MET A 121 -25.28 -14.01 4.10
C MET A 121 -26.23 -14.71 5.05
N HIS A 122 -27.10 -15.52 4.49
CA HIS A 122 -28.00 -16.35 5.28
C HIS A 122 -27.27 -17.62 5.74
N PRO A 123 -27.28 -17.97 7.03
CA PRO A 123 -26.53 -19.12 7.54
C PRO A 123 -27.02 -20.48 7.03
N TYR A 124 -28.27 -20.58 6.55
CA TYR A 124 -28.80 -21.81 5.99
C TYR A 124 -28.31 -22.10 4.55
N LEU A 125 -27.66 -21.15 3.89
CA LEU A 125 -27.06 -21.38 2.58
C LEU A 125 -25.78 -22.20 2.75
N PRO A 126 -25.55 -23.28 1.99
CA PRO A 126 -24.27 -23.98 2.00
C PRO A 126 -23.16 -23.06 1.42
N GLU A 127 -21.90 -23.34 1.76
CA GLU A 127 -20.79 -22.58 1.20
C GLU A 127 -20.74 -22.69 -0.34
N LYS A 128 -20.96 -23.90 -0.85
CA LYS A 128 -21.05 -24.19 -2.29
C LYS A 128 -22.20 -25.12 -2.58
N TYR A 129 -22.79 -24.93 -3.75
CA TYR A 129 -23.77 -25.84 -4.33
C TYR A 129 -23.39 -26.09 -5.80
N ASP A 130 -23.33 -27.36 -6.20
CA ASP A 130 -22.87 -27.77 -7.55
C ASP A 130 -21.53 -27.12 -7.96
N GLY A 131 -20.57 -27.07 -7.00
CA GLY A 131 -19.22 -26.53 -7.20
C GLY A 131 -19.10 -25.01 -7.20
N LEU A 132 -20.19 -24.25 -7.25
CA LEU A 132 -20.20 -22.79 -7.22
C LEU A 132 -20.52 -22.27 -5.82
N TYR A 133 -19.93 -21.14 -5.44
CA TYR A 133 -20.29 -20.45 -4.20
C TYR A 133 -21.74 -20.00 -4.22
N THR A 134 -22.39 -20.16 -3.08
CA THR A 134 -23.80 -19.73 -2.94
C THR A 134 -23.84 -18.20 -2.67
N ALA A 135 -24.96 -17.63 -3.04
CA ALA A 135 -25.21 -16.20 -2.92
C ALA A 135 -26.51 -15.89 -2.20
N SER A 136 -26.48 -14.84 -1.38
CA SER A 136 -27.69 -14.16 -0.93
C SER A 136 -28.00 -12.97 -1.82
N ILE A 137 -29.28 -12.61 -1.90
CA ILE A 137 -29.76 -11.44 -2.61
C ILE A 137 -29.89 -10.30 -1.60
N LYS A 138 -29.23 -9.20 -1.85
CA LYS A 138 -29.34 -8.01 -1.01
C LYS A 138 -30.76 -7.44 -1.08
N LYS A 139 -31.33 -7.07 0.06
CA LYS A 139 -32.74 -6.63 0.21
C LYS A 139 -33.17 -5.54 -0.78
N ASN A 140 -32.28 -4.66 -1.20
CA ASN A 140 -32.59 -3.53 -2.08
C ASN A 140 -31.92 -3.62 -3.46
N THR A 141 -31.37 -4.78 -3.81
CA THR A 141 -30.73 -5.01 -5.12
C THR A 141 -31.08 -6.41 -5.60
N THR A 142 -31.18 -6.60 -6.89
CA THR A 142 -31.36 -7.90 -7.51
C THR A 142 -30.05 -8.67 -7.70
N LEU A 143 -28.93 -8.08 -7.24
CA LEU A 143 -27.61 -8.64 -7.49
C LEU A 143 -27.23 -9.66 -6.42
N PRO A 144 -27.00 -10.91 -6.81
CA PRO A 144 -26.50 -11.94 -5.90
C PRO A 144 -25.09 -11.61 -5.42
N GLN A 145 -24.79 -11.89 -4.14
CA GLN A 145 -23.51 -11.58 -3.50
C GLN A 145 -23.01 -12.79 -2.71
N SER A 146 -21.72 -13.04 -2.77
CA SER A 146 -21.02 -14.04 -1.98
C SER A 146 -19.66 -13.50 -1.53
N PRO A 147 -19.41 -13.33 -0.22
CA PRO A 147 -18.15 -12.86 0.27
C PRO A 147 -16.99 -13.83 -0.02
N LEU A 148 -17.25 -15.14 0.03
CA LEU A 148 -16.23 -16.15 -0.25
C LEU A 148 -15.84 -16.15 -1.73
N ALA A 149 -16.80 -16.06 -2.64
CA ALA A 149 -16.51 -15.93 -4.06
C ALA A 149 -15.73 -14.64 -4.36
N ALA A 150 -16.08 -13.55 -3.69
CA ALA A 150 -15.34 -12.28 -3.82
C ALA A 150 -13.88 -12.41 -3.39
N ILE A 151 -13.59 -13.21 -2.36
CA ILE A 151 -12.23 -13.44 -1.85
C ILE A 151 -11.42 -14.38 -2.76
N TYR A 152 -12.04 -15.45 -3.27
CA TYR A 152 -11.32 -16.57 -3.88
C TYR A 152 -11.45 -16.65 -5.41
N GLU A 153 -12.54 -16.12 -6.00
CA GLU A 153 -12.83 -16.25 -7.43
C GLU A 153 -12.65 -14.94 -8.22
N SER A 154 -12.60 -13.79 -7.56
CA SER A 154 -12.57 -12.48 -8.25
C SER A 154 -11.24 -12.14 -8.92
N GLY A 155 -10.21 -12.95 -8.73
CA GLY A 155 -8.85 -12.65 -9.16
C GLY A 155 -8.03 -11.91 -8.10
N TYR A 156 -7.09 -11.06 -8.51
CA TYR A 156 -6.18 -10.40 -7.57
C TYR A 156 -5.76 -8.99 -8.00
N LYS A 157 -5.39 -8.18 -7.01
CA LYS A 157 -4.63 -6.93 -7.18
C LYS A 157 -3.30 -7.05 -6.46
N LYS A 158 -2.20 -6.85 -7.19
CA LYS A 158 -0.85 -6.80 -6.65
C LYS A 158 -0.26 -5.43 -6.89
N THR A 159 0.24 -4.80 -5.84
CA THR A 159 0.94 -3.52 -5.93
C THR A 159 2.32 -3.67 -5.32
N ARG A 160 3.34 -3.25 -6.04
CA ARG A 160 4.71 -3.14 -5.55
C ARG A 160 5.14 -1.69 -5.63
N GLY A 161 5.50 -1.11 -4.48
CA GLY A 161 6.02 0.25 -4.37
C GLY A 161 7.49 0.22 -3.97
N VAL A 162 8.29 1.05 -4.62
CA VAL A 162 9.70 1.30 -4.26
C VAL A 162 9.89 2.78 -4.11
N SER A 163 10.56 3.22 -3.06
CA SER A 163 11.05 4.59 -2.93
C SER A 163 12.49 4.61 -2.45
N LEU A 164 13.27 5.52 -2.99
CA LEU A 164 14.65 5.78 -2.64
C LEU A 164 14.82 7.29 -2.42
N SER A 165 15.49 7.66 -1.34
CA SER A 165 15.88 9.04 -1.07
C SER A 165 17.35 9.10 -0.70
N VAL A 166 18.09 10.00 -1.34
CA VAL A 166 19.50 10.27 -1.11
C VAL A 166 19.64 11.76 -0.83
N ASN A 167 20.25 12.11 0.29
CA ASN A 167 20.53 13.50 0.65
C ASN A 167 22.01 13.63 0.96
N ALA A 168 22.67 14.60 0.35
CA ALA A 168 24.06 14.91 0.65
C ALA A 168 24.22 16.40 0.92
N ALA A 169 25.05 16.75 1.88
CA ALA A 169 25.38 18.13 2.15
C ALA A 169 26.86 18.27 2.55
N ILE A 170 27.44 19.37 2.15
CA ILE A 170 28.74 19.84 2.62
C ILE A 170 28.59 21.23 3.17
N SER A 171 29.26 21.55 4.27
CA SER A 171 29.27 22.86 4.84
C SER A 171 30.71 23.25 5.26
N TYR A 172 31.03 24.50 5.05
CA TYR A 172 32.32 25.07 5.42
C TYR A 172 32.12 26.34 6.25
N GLU A 173 32.59 26.32 7.47
CA GLU A 173 32.63 27.50 8.34
C GLU A 173 33.91 28.26 8.09
N LEU A 174 33.81 29.54 7.69
CA LEU A 174 34.97 30.35 7.34
C LEU A 174 35.73 30.76 8.60
N PRO A 175 36.98 30.34 8.77
CA PRO A 175 37.72 30.57 10.00
C PRO A 175 38.07 32.04 10.23
N TRP A 176 38.14 32.84 9.16
CA TRP A 176 38.47 34.26 9.23
C TRP A 176 37.25 35.20 9.34
N VAL A 177 36.01 34.64 9.18
CA VAL A 177 34.76 35.39 9.40
C VAL A 177 33.89 34.59 10.35
N LYS A 178 34.02 34.88 11.64
CA LYS A 178 33.28 34.15 12.67
C LYS A 178 31.77 34.20 12.41
N GLY A 179 31.15 33.02 12.39
CA GLY A 179 29.73 32.87 12.20
C GLY A 179 29.26 32.82 10.73
N LEU A 180 30.19 32.86 9.76
CA LEU A 180 29.86 32.71 8.34
C LEU A 180 30.03 31.26 7.92
N VAL A 181 28.93 30.65 7.45
CA VAL A 181 28.86 29.27 6.96
C VAL A 181 28.37 29.24 5.53
N LEU A 182 29.12 28.57 4.67
CA LEU A 182 28.72 28.22 3.31
C LEU A 182 28.22 26.77 3.31
N LYS A 183 27.07 26.50 2.70
CA LYS A 183 26.52 25.15 2.60
C LYS A 183 26.05 24.88 1.18
N LEU A 184 26.44 23.71 0.65
CA LEU A 184 25.87 23.11 -0.54
C LEU A 184 25.16 21.82 -0.12
N SER A 185 23.96 21.61 -0.62
CA SER A 185 23.23 20.38 -0.38
C SER A 185 22.46 19.96 -1.63
N GLY A 186 22.24 18.67 -1.75
CA GLY A 186 21.44 18.08 -2.81
C GLY A 186 20.63 16.92 -2.29
N SER A 187 19.45 16.74 -2.87
CA SER A 187 18.64 15.54 -2.66
C SER A 187 18.23 14.95 -4.00
N PHE A 188 18.18 13.62 -4.02
CA PHE A 188 17.60 12.85 -5.09
C PHE A 188 16.56 11.92 -4.50
N ASP A 189 15.30 12.11 -4.89
CA ASP A 189 14.18 11.29 -4.50
C ASP A 189 13.66 10.56 -5.75
N TRP A 190 13.45 9.27 -5.62
CA TRP A 190 12.92 8.42 -6.68
C TRP A 190 11.87 7.47 -6.12
N GLY A 191 10.78 7.29 -6.85
CA GLY A 191 9.75 6.33 -6.51
C GLY A 191 9.19 5.63 -7.74
N SER A 192 8.82 4.37 -7.56
CA SER A 192 8.15 3.58 -8.59
C SER A 192 7.01 2.78 -7.96
N SER A 193 5.91 2.70 -8.67
CA SER A 193 4.79 1.82 -8.34
C SER A 193 4.47 0.94 -9.54
N TYR A 194 4.38 -0.37 -9.30
CA TYR A 194 3.91 -1.35 -10.27
C TYR A 194 2.63 -1.99 -9.75
N ASN A 195 1.61 -1.99 -10.57
CA ASN A 195 0.30 -2.55 -10.27
C ASN A 195 -0.03 -3.62 -11.30
N LYS A 196 -0.51 -4.77 -10.81
CA LYS A 196 -1.03 -5.86 -11.64
C LYS A 196 -2.38 -6.28 -11.11
N ASN A 197 -3.41 -6.16 -11.94
CA ASN A 197 -4.79 -6.48 -11.60
C ASN A 197 -5.30 -7.55 -12.55
N LEU A 198 -5.68 -8.69 -12.02
CA LEU A 198 -6.45 -9.71 -12.75
C LEU A 198 -7.87 -9.69 -12.19
N ASN A 199 -8.83 -9.32 -13.00
CA ASN A 199 -10.24 -9.45 -12.67
C ASN A 199 -10.79 -10.69 -13.37
N THR A 200 -11.30 -11.65 -12.60
CA THR A 200 -11.89 -12.89 -13.09
C THR A 200 -13.39 -12.84 -12.85
N PRO A 201 -14.22 -12.92 -13.89
CA PRO A 201 -15.65 -13.08 -13.73
C PRO A 201 -15.97 -14.43 -13.09
N TYR A 202 -16.94 -14.47 -12.20
CA TYR A 202 -17.36 -15.70 -11.54
C TYR A 202 -18.88 -15.77 -11.40
N ASN A 203 -19.41 -16.99 -11.52
CA ASN A 203 -20.82 -17.26 -11.34
C ASN A 203 -21.09 -17.73 -9.91
N LEU A 204 -22.32 -17.53 -9.48
CA LEU A 204 -22.81 -17.91 -8.17
C LEU A 204 -24.03 -18.81 -8.30
N MET A 205 -24.31 -19.54 -7.26
CA MET A 205 -25.59 -20.27 -7.12
C MET A 205 -26.50 -19.49 -6.18
N SER A 206 -27.71 -19.24 -6.62
CA SER A 206 -28.75 -18.60 -5.80
C SER A 206 -30.00 -19.48 -5.76
N TYR A 207 -30.64 -19.55 -4.59
CA TYR A 207 -31.91 -20.19 -4.44
C TYR A 207 -33.03 -19.18 -4.70
N SER A 208 -33.84 -19.45 -5.71
CA SER A 208 -34.96 -18.59 -6.10
C SER A 208 -36.11 -19.41 -6.66
N SER A 209 -37.33 -19.06 -6.24
CA SER A 209 -38.57 -19.74 -6.72
C SER A 209 -38.62 -21.27 -6.54
N GLY A 210 -38.03 -21.76 -5.41
CA GLY A 210 -38.01 -23.17 -5.09
C GLY A 210 -36.88 -23.99 -5.72
N GLU A 211 -35.95 -23.35 -6.44
CA GLU A 211 -34.90 -24.05 -7.16
C GLU A 211 -33.54 -23.35 -6.99
N TRP A 212 -32.46 -24.13 -7.03
CA TRP A 212 -31.10 -23.62 -7.18
C TRP A 212 -30.83 -23.26 -8.63
N LYS A 213 -30.37 -22.03 -8.85
CA LYS A 213 -30.08 -21.54 -10.21
C LYS A 213 -28.70 -20.84 -10.22
N LYS A 214 -27.91 -21.16 -11.26
CA LYS A 214 -26.71 -20.41 -11.57
C LYS A 214 -27.09 -18.98 -11.97
N THR A 215 -26.35 -17.98 -11.49
CA THR A 215 -26.58 -16.59 -11.88
C THR A 215 -26.40 -16.40 -13.38
N ALA A 216 -27.35 -15.67 -14.01
CA ALA A 216 -27.33 -15.43 -15.45
C ALA A 216 -26.05 -14.63 -15.85
N ASP A 217 -25.76 -13.59 -15.09
CA ASP A 217 -24.60 -12.73 -15.34
C ASP A 217 -23.47 -13.08 -14.36
N PRO A 218 -22.24 -13.28 -14.86
CA PRO A 218 -21.09 -13.43 -14.01
C PRO A 218 -20.86 -12.18 -13.15
N ARG A 219 -20.40 -12.38 -11.92
CA ARG A 219 -19.92 -11.28 -11.09
C ARG A 219 -18.52 -10.89 -11.54
N GLY A 220 -18.20 -9.60 -11.49
CA GLY A 220 -16.93 -9.07 -11.98
C GLY A 220 -17.14 -8.08 -13.13
N ASN A 221 -16.09 -7.64 -13.78
CA ASN A 221 -16.16 -6.65 -14.84
C ASN A 221 -16.35 -7.30 -16.24
N GLY A 222 -17.54 -7.74 -16.55
CA GLY A 222 -17.90 -8.16 -17.90
C GLY A 222 -17.59 -9.63 -18.23
N ASP A 223 -17.65 -9.94 -19.53
CA ASP A 223 -17.48 -11.29 -20.07
C ASP A 223 -15.99 -11.58 -20.32
N GLY A 224 -15.37 -12.38 -19.47
CA GLY A 224 -13.98 -12.81 -19.62
C GLY A 224 -13.00 -12.18 -18.62
N ASN A 225 -11.80 -12.73 -18.62
CA ASN A 225 -10.71 -12.24 -17.77
C ASN A 225 -10.22 -10.86 -18.24
N ASN A 226 -9.94 -9.99 -17.30
CA ASN A 226 -9.35 -8.68 -17.58
C ASN A 226 -8.07 -8.54 -16.78
N LEU A 227 -6.94 -8.57 -17.49
CA LEU A 227 -5.61 -8.35 -16.94
C LEU A 227 -5.16 -6.92 -17.26
N GLY A 228 -4.95 -6.13 -16.22
CA GLY A 228 -4.36 -4.80 -16.32
C GLY A 228 -3.01 -4.74 -15.62
N GLU A 229 -2.03 -4.15 -16.28
CA GLU A 229 -0.73 -3.83 -15.69
C GLU A 229 -0.43 -2.35 -15.85
N GLY A 230 0.12 -1.75 -14.80
CA GLY A 230 0.52 -0.35 -14.82
C GLY A 230 1.80 -0.13 -14.04
N SER A 231 2.63 0.74 -14.56
CA SER A 231 3.84 1.20 -13.91
C SER A 231 3.87 2.72 -13.90
N SER A 232 4.22 3.27 -12.78
CA SER A 232 4.51 4.69 -12.65
C SER A 232 5.85 4.89 -11.97
N TYR A 233 6.57 5.91 -12.38
CA TYR A 233 7.72 6.38 -11.63
C TYR A 233 7.73 7.91 -11.57
N TRP A 234 8.34 8.41 -10.53
CA TRP A 234 8.63 9.82 -10.36
C TRP A 234 10.05 9.98 -9.81
N GLN A 235 10.67 11.08 -10.14
CA GLN A 235 11.95 11.47 -9.57
C GLN A 235 11.99 12.97 -9.33
N GLN A 236 12.73 13.36 -8.34
CA GLN A 236 12.98 14.75 -8.01
C GLN A 236 14.45 14.93 -7.64
N LEU A 237 15.07 15.91 -8.25
CA LEU A 237 16.41 16.38 -7.91
C LEU A 237 16.31 17.80 -7.36
N VAL A 238 16.90 18.04 -6.21
CA VAL A 238 16.99 19.38 -5.61
C VAL A 238 18.44 19.70 -5.32
N GLY A 239 18.87 20.85 -5.75
CA GLY A 239 20.17 21.43 -5.41
C GLY A 239 19.99 22.74 -4.65
N GLN A 240 20.70 22.93 -3.56
CA GLN A 240 20.64 24.15 -2.76
C GLN A 240 22.05 24.66 -2.46
N ALA A 241 22.22 25.96 -2.57
CA ALA A 241 23.40 26.69 -2.09
C ALA A 241 22.95 27.74 -1.09
N SER A 242 23.56 27.78 0.09
CA SER A 242 23.21 28.79 1.10
C SER A 242 24.42 29.39 1.75
N VAL A 243 24.26 30.63 2.17
CA VAL A 243 25.20 31.39 2.97
C VAL A 243 24.48 31.88 4.21
N SER A 244 24.94 31.49 5.37
CA SER A 244 24.39 31.93 6.65
C SER A 244 25.47 32.69 7.44
N TYR A 245 25.06 33.80 8.07
CA TYR A 245 25.91 34.58 8.95
C TYR A 245 25.20 34.81 10.27
N VAL A 246 25.76 34.26 11.34
CA VAL A 246 25.22 34.40 12.70
C VAL A 246 26.30 35.01 13.61
N ASN A 247 26.04 36.17 14.14
CA ASN A 247 26.99 36.85 15.03
C ASN A 247 26.28 37.75 16.05
N SER A 248 26.92 37.97 17.18
CA SER A 248 26.45 38.82 18.27
C SER A 248 27.37 40.03 18.45
N PHE A 249 26.78 41.21 18.43
CA PHE A 249 27.48 42.49 18.61
C PHE A 249 26.92 43.16 19.87
N GLY A 250 27.60 42.93 20.99
CA GLY A 250 27.14 43.41 22.29
C GLY A 250 25.79 42.78 22.69
N LYS A 251 24.75 43.61 22.76
CA LYS A 251 23.38 43.15 23.07
C LYS A 251 22.55 42.77 21.83
N ASN A 252 23.08 42.95 20.64
CA ASN A 252 22.39 42.72 19.39
C ASN A 252 22.82 41.38 18.76
N ASN A 253 21.88 40.54 18.38
CA ASN A 253 22.13 39.32 17.64
C ASN A 253 21.69 39.53 16.20
N LEU A 254 22.54 39.15 15.25
CA LEU A 254 22.29 39.22 13.82
C LEU A 254 22.30 37.81 13.26
N ASP A 255 21.23 37.43 12.55
CA ASP A 255 21.10 36.17 11.82
C ASP A 255 20.64 36.50 10.39
N LEU A 256 21.46 36.17 9.41
CA LEU A 256 21.21 36.39 7.99
C LEU A 256 21.34 35.06 7.26
N LEU A 257 20.38 34.77 6.35
CA LEU A 257 20.42 33.63 5.46
C LEU A 257 20.09 34.06 4.02
N ALA A 258 20.96 33.69 3.10
CA ALA A 258 20.70 33.72 1.66
C ALA A 258 20.68 32.29 1.14
N LEU A 259 19.63 31.90 0.37
CA LEU A 259 19.45 30.59 -0.17
C LEU A 259 19.11 30.68 -1.65
N LEU A 260 19.76 29.83 -2.46
CA LEU A 260 19.41 29.53 -3.83
C LEU A 260 19.01 28.07 -3.91
N GLU A 261 17.86 27.78 -4.53
CA GLU A 261 17.36 26.42 -4.77
C GLU A 261 17.06 26.21 -6.26
N VAL A 262 17.48 25.07 -6.77
CA VAL A 262 17.11 24.58 -8.10
C VAL A 262 16.45 23.22 -7.93
N ARG A 263 15.30 23.01 -8.61
CA ARG A 263 14.52 21.80 -8.55
C ARG A 263 14.16 21.30 -9.95
N ASP A 264 14.38 20.01 -10.20
CA ASP A 264 13.87 19.29 -11.38
C ASP A 264 13.01 18.11 -10.91
N ALA A 265 11.80 17.99 -11.45
CA ALA A 265 10.88 16.91 -11.11
C ALA A 265 10.33 16.30 -12.41
N ARG A 266 10.31 14.96 -12.45
CA ARG A 266 9.81 14.20 -13.61
C ARG A 266 8.93 13.06 -13.14
N SER A 267 7.88 12.77 -13.90
CA SER A 267 7.01 11.62 -13.69
C SER A 267 6.58 11.01 -15.01
N ASN A 268 6.37 9.71 -15.00
CA ASN A 268 5.86 8.97 -16.15
C ASN A 268 4.94 7.83 -15.69
N ASN A 269 3.90 7.55 -16.47
CA ASN A 269 2.95 6.48 -16.25
C ASN A 269 2.78 5.66 -17.52
N LEU A 270 2.79 4.35 -17.39
CA LEU A 270 2.49 3.40 -18.45
C LEU A 270 1.45 2.41 -17.96
N SER A 271 0.45 2.12 -18.79
CA SER A 271 -0.54 1.09 -18.50
C SER A 271 -0.88 0.29 -19.74
N ALA A 272 -1.16 -0.99 -19.56
CA ALA A 272 -1.60 -1.91 -20.57
C ALA A 272 -2.75 -2.77 -20.05
N TYR A 273 -3.67 -3.13 -20.94
CA TYR A 273 -4.82 -3.97 -20.62
C TYR A 273 -4.96 -5.06 -21.66
N VAL A 274 -5.25 -6.26 -21.21
CA VAL A 274 -5.62 -7.42 -22.06
C VAL A 274 -6.95 -7.93 -21.56
N LYS A 275 -7.89 -8.12 -22.45
CA LYS A 275 -9.20 -8.72 -22.20
C LYS A 275 -9.29 -10.02 -23.01
N GLU A 276 -9.57 -11.15 -22.33
CA GLU A 276 -9.81 -12.45 -22.93
C GLU A 276 -11.28 -12.87 -22.75
#